data_92d769323a924f908bcf214868df3efd
#
_entry.id   92d769323a924f908bcf214868df3efd
#
_cell.length_a   1.000
_cell.length_b   1.000
_cell.length_c   1.000
_cell.angle_alpha   90.00
_cell.angle_beta   90.00
_cell.angle_gamma   90.00
#
_symmetry.space_group_name_H-M   'P 1'
#
loop_
_entity.id
_entity.type
_entity.pdbx_description
1 polymer ?
#
loop_
_entity_poly.entity_id
_entity_poly.type
_entity_poly.pdbx_seq_one_letter_code
_entity_poly.pdbx_strand_id
1 'polypeptide(L)'
;MKFVDEAYIDIAAGDGGNGCVSFRHEKYKEFGGPNGGDGGRGGHVFAVADPNLNTLVDFRYSRRHEAKRGEHGMGSDMFGAAGEDITLKMPVGTIISDAETGEVLYELLTPGEVITIAKGGDGGFGNLRFKSAINRAPRQKTPGWPGERKNLKLELKVLADVGLLGMPNAGKSTFITAVSNARPKIADYPFTTLHPNLGVVRVGPEQSFVVADIPGLIEGASEGAGLGHQFLRHLQRTRLLLHIVDMAPFDDAIDPVAQAKAIVGELKKYDTQLYEKPRWLVLNKLDMVPVEEREARVKDFVKRFKWKGPVFEISALTREGCEALIHAIYRHVQSEQRVENAPVEVDPRFAGDLPL
;
A
#
# COMPACT_ATOMS: atom_id res chain seq x y z
N MET A 1 -2.38 -3.42 -15.95
CA MET A 1 -3.13 -2.71 -14.90
C MET A 1 -2.65 -1.28 -14.85
N LYS A 2 -3.54 -0.30 -14.65
CA LYS A 2 -3.11 1.08 -14.41
C LYS A 2 -2.70 1.21 -12.95
N PHE A 3 -1.59 1.86 -12.65
CA PHE A 3 -1.27 2.29 -11.29
C PHE A 3 -2.32 3.33 -10.87
N VAL A 4 -2.94 3.13 -9.73
CA VAL A 4 -3.95 4.02 -9.16
C VAL A 4 -3.49 4.38 -7.76
N ASP A 5 -3.20 5.64 -7.57
CA ASP A 5 -2.71 6.26 -6.34
C ASP A 5 -3.82 6.96 -5.55
N GLU A 6 -4.98 7.15 -6.18
CA GLU A 6 -6.15 7.79 -5.58
C GLU A 6 -7.43 7.04 -5.98
N ALA A 7 -8.29 6.77 -5.00
CA ALA A 7 -9.59 6.16 -5.21
C ALA A 7 -10.62 6.75 -4.25
N TYR A 8 -11.89 6.79 -4.68
CA TYR A 8 -13.02 7.17 -3.86
C TYR A 8 -13.88 5.95 -3.63
N ILE A 9 -14.25 5.71 -2.36
CA ILE A 9 -15.09 4.59 -1.96
C ILE A 9 -16.23 5.04 -1.05
N ASP A 10 -17.37 4.39 -1.20
CA ASP A 10 -18.53 4.53 -0.33
C ASP A 10 -18.58 3.30 0.57
N ILE A 11 -18.49 3.51 1.88
CA ILE A 11 -18.57 2.43 2.84
C ILE A 11 -19.86 2.54 3.64
N ALA A 12 -20.50 1.41 3.89
CA ALA A 12 -21.65 1.30 4.78
C ALA A 12 -21.45 0.10 5.72
N ALA A 13 -21.37 0.39 7.01
CA ALA A 13 -21.46 -0.65 8.02
C ALA A 13 -22.90 -1.16 8.12
N GLY A 14 -23.06 -2.39 8.57
CA GLY A 14 -24.40 -3.02 8.70
C GLY A 14 -25.24 -2.33 9.76
N ASP A 15 -26.52 -2.17 9.49
CA ASP A 15 -27.47 -1.75 10.51
C ASP A 15 -27.71 -2.88 11.52
N GLY A 16 -28.02 -2.54 12.76
CA GLY A 16 -28.46 -3.52 13.76
C GLY A 16 -29.82 -4.15 13.43
N GLY A 17 -30.01 -5.37 13.84
CA GLY A 17 -31.30 -6.05 13.80
C GLY A 17 -32.28 -5.47 14.83
N ASN A 18 -33.58 -5.49 14.56
CA ASN A 18 -34.57 -5.05 15.52
C ASN A 18 -34.76 -6.07 16.64
N GLY A 19 -35.06 -5.60 17.84
CA GLY A 19 -35.56 -6.47 18.91
C GLY A 19 -36.92 -7.07 18.60
N CYS A 20 -37.27 -8.14 19.28
CA CYS A 20 -38.53 -8.88 19.11
C CYS A 20 -39.50 -8.61 20.29
N VAL A 21 -40.77 -8.60 19.98
CA VAL A 21 -41.86 -8.67 21.02
C VAL A 21 -42.45 -10.07 20.91
N SER A 22 -42.23 -10.89 21.90
CA SER A 22 -42.81 -12.23 22.00
C SER A 22 -43.16 -12.59 23.45
N PHE A 23 -44.11 -13.49 23.61
CA PHE A 23 -44.54 -13.99 24.91
C PHE A 23 -44.57 -15.51 24.89
N ARG A 24 -44.26 -16.10 26.03
CA ARG A 24 -44.30 -17.55 26.18
C ARG A 24 -45.73 -18.06 26.05
N HIS A 25 -45.93 -19.07 25.28
CA HIS A 25 -47.16 -19.84 25.25
C HIS A 25 -46.91 -21.16 26.03
N GLU A 26 -47.50 -21.24 27.22
CA GLU A 26 -47.42 -22.42 28.07
C GLU A 26 -48.78 -23.09 28.15
N LYS A 27 -48.82 -24.43 28.19
CA LYS A 27 -50.05 -25.18 28.35
C LYS A 27 -50.71 -24.78 29.69
N TYR A 28 -51.95 -24.34 29.67
CA TYR A 28 -52.73 -23.88 30.82
C TYR A 28 -52.32 -22.49 31.40
N LYS A 29 -51.46 -21.72 30.73
CA LYS A 29 -51.21 -20.31 31.07
C LYS A 29 -51.50 -19.43 29.87
N GLU A 30 -52.55 -18.67 29.94
CA GLU A 30 -53.01 -17.77 28.88
C GLU A 30 -52.02 -16.61 28.62
N PHE A 31 -51.30 -16.22 29.62
CA PHE A 31 -50.31 -15.13 29.56
C PHE A 31 -48.97 -15.59 30.12
N GLY A 32 -48.08 -16.09 29.24
CA GLY A 32 -46.69 -16.34 29.55
C GLY A 32 -45.92 -15.02 29.70
N GLY A 33 -44.73 -15.06 30.35
CA GLY A 33 -43.86 -13.88 30.46
C GLY A 33 -43.27 -13.47 29.11
N PRO A 34 -42.72 -12.25 29.01
CA PRO A 34 -42.03 -11.79 27.82
C PRO A 34 -40.81 -12.69 27.53
N ASN A 35 -40.60 -13.02 26.26
CA ASN A 35 -39.48 -13.84 25.79
C ASN A 35 -38.98 -13.43 24.42
N GLY A 36 -39.15 -12.17 24.02
CA GLY A 36 -38.57 -11.63 22.80
C GLY A 36 -37.09 -11.33 22.99
N GLY A 37 -36.27 -11.89 22.14
CA GLY A 37 -34.81 -11.68 22.12
C GLY A 37 -34.40 -10.36 21.47
N ASP A 38 -33.14 -9.98 21.68
CA ASP A 38 -32.54 -8.79 21.08
C ASP A 38 -32.14 -9.04 19.63
N GLY A 39 -32.04 -8.00 18.82
CA GLY A 39 -31.46 -8.06 17.49
C GLY A 39 -29.94 -8.19 17.56
N GLY A 40 -29.36 -8.77 16.52
CA GLY A 40 -27.90 -8.84 16.34
C GLY A 40 -27.31 -7.47 15.95
N ARG A 41 -26.03 -7.25 16.26
CA ARG A 41 -25.31 -6.10 15.76
C ARG A 41 -25.12 -6.16 14.24
N GLY A 42 -25.02 -5.03 13.58
CA GLY A 42 -24.55 -4.95 12.20
C GLY A 42 -23.07 -5.27 12.06
N GLY A 43 -22.65 -5.68 10.87
CA GLY A 43 -21.24 -5.93 10.56
C GLY A 43 -20.42 -4.65 10.53
N HIS A 44 -19.18 -4.73 10.98
CA HIS A 44 -18.21 -3.65 10.91
C HIS A 44 -17.50 -3.66 9.55
N VAL A 45 -16.90 -2.51 9.19
CA VAL A 45 -15.99 -2.41 8.05
C VAL A 45 -14.60 -2.13 8.58
N PHE A 46 -13.68 -3.05 8.30
CA PHE A 46 -12.27 -2.94 8.65
C PHE A 46 -11.43 -2.61 7.42
N ALA A 47 -10.33 -1.91 7.64
CA ALA A 47 -9.25 -1.80 6.67
C ALA A 47 -8.01 -2.49 7.24
N VAL A 48 -7.27 -3.21 6.39
CA VAL A 48 -6.02 -3.88 6.74
C VAL A 48 -4.91 -3.48 5.78
N ALA A 49 -3.75 -3.15 6.31
CA ALA A 49 -2.55 -2.85 5.53
C ALA A 49 -1.93 -4.16 5.02
N ASP A 50 -2.05 -4.42 3.70
CA ASP A 50 -1.47 -5.60 3.07
C ASP A 50 -0.17 -5.22 2.34
N PRO A 51 0.99 -5.76 2.76
CA PRO A 51 2.29 -5.46 2.14
C PRO A 51 2.43 -6.01 0.72
N ASN A 52 1.56 -6.94 0.29
CA ASN A 52 1.60 -7.50 -1.05
C ASN A 52 0.84 -6.65 -2.08
N LEU A 53 0.08 -5.66 -1.63
CA LEU A 53 -0.64 -4.73 -2.49
C LEU A 53 0.16 -3.45 -2.68
N ASN A 54 0.21 -2.97 -3.95
CA ASN A 54 0.97 -1.77 -4.33
C ASN A 54 0.12 -0.75 -5.10
N THR A 55 -1.20 -0.94 -5.19
CA THR A 55 -2.08 -0.08 -5.97
C THR A 55 -3.50 -0.11 -5.41
N LEU A 56 -4.20 1.02 -5.57
CA LEU A 56 -5.63 1.16 -5.21
C LEU A 56 -6.56 0.84 -6.38
N VAL A 57 -6.07 0.11 -7.40
CA VAL A 57 -6.83 -0.13 -8.65
C VAL A 57 -8.16 -0.83 -8.41
N ASP A 58 -8.23 -1.76 -7.47
CA ASP A 58 -9.45 -2.53 -7.18
C ASP A 58 -10.55 -1.62 -6.61
N PHE A 59 -10.20 -0.63 -5.80
CA PHE A 59 -11.11 0.36 -5.25
C PHE A 59 -11.66 1.35 -6.30
N ARG A 60 -10.95 1.53 -7.41
CA ARG A 60 -11.45 2.32 -8.52
C ARG A 60 -12.58 1.63 -9.28
N TYR A 61 -12.55 0.30 -9.35
CA TYR A 61 -13.58 -0.50 -10.02
C TYR A 61 -14.73 -0.85 -9.06
N SER A 62 -14.40 -1.26 -7.84
CA SER A 62 -15.37 -1.55 -6.78
C SER A 62 -15.40 -0.40 -5.79
N ARG A 63 -16.34 0.54 -5.97
CA ARG A 63 -16.43 1.74 -5.14
C ARG A 63 -17.29 1.55 -3.90
N ARG A 64 -18.23 0.61 -3.93
CA ARG A 64 -19.21 0.43 -2.86
C ARG A 64 -18.93 -0.82 -2.07
N HIS A 65 -18.81 -0.66 -0.74
CA HIS A 65 -18.52 -1.75 0.19
C HIS A 65 -19.51 -1.69 1.35
N GLU A 66 -20.33 -2.75 1.48
CA GLU A 66 -21.39 -2.80 2.49
C GLU A 66 -21.23 -4.06 3.34
N ALA A 67 -21.21 -3.87 4.68
CA ALA A 67 -21.27 -4.98 5.61
C ALA A 67 -22.73 -5.41 5.83
N LYS A 68 -22.92 -6.67 6.24
CA LYS A 68 -24.26 -7.23 6.41
C LYS A 68 -24.96 -6.65 7.62
N ARG A 69 -26.27 -6.51 7.50
CA ARG A 69 -27.16 -6.15 8.59
C ARG A 69 -27.21 -7.27 9.63
N GLY A 70 -27.36 -6.92 10.91
CA GLY A 70 -27.70 -7.87 11.97
C GLY A 70 -29.10 -8.45 11.81
N GLU A 71 -29.29 -9.69 12.19
CA GLU A 71 -30.61 -10.34 12.17
C GLU A 71 -31.52 -9.80 13.27
N HIS A 72 -32.81 -9.87 13.01
CA HIS A 72 -33.81 -9.49 14.03
C HIS A 72 -33.84 -10.52 15.14
N GLY A 73 -34.09 -10.08 16.36
CA GLY A 73 -34.40 -10.97 17.46
C GLY A 73 -35.67 -11.77 17.19
N MET A 74 -35.76 -12.94 17.78
CA MET A 74 -36.87 -13.89 17.62
C MET A 74 -37.54 -14.16 18.97
N GLY A 75 -38.63 -14.90 18.94
CA GLY A 75 -39.27 -15.44 20.15
C GLY A 75 -38.37 -16.43 20.89
N SER A 76 -38.83 -16.86 22.08
CA SER A 76 -38.12 -17.86 22.90
C SER A 76 -36.71 -17.42 23.34
N ASP A 77 -36.55 -16.08 23.55
CA ASP A 77 -35.31 -15.46 23.99
C ASP A 77 -34.11 -15.69 23.02
N MET A 78 -34.41 -15.90 21.73
CA MET A 78 -33.39 -16.07 20.70
C MET A 78 -32.91 -14.71 20.19
N PHE A 79 -31.62 -14.46 20.37
CA PHE A 79 -30.94 -13.28 19.84
C PHE A 79 -30.77 -13.42 18.32
N GLY A 80 -30.84 -12.30 17.60
CA GLY A 80 -30.46 -12.24 16.20
C GLY A 80 -28.94 -12.44 16.03
N ALA A 81 -28.54 -13.12 14.97
CA ALA A 81 -27.12 -13.26 14.65
C ALA A 81 -26.51 -11.91 14.28
N ALA A 82 -25.23 -11.70 14.64
CA ALA A 82 -24.48 -10.53 14.20
C ALA A 82 -24.31 -10.53 12.67
N GLY A 83 -24.37 -9.35 12.06
CA GLY A 83 -24.00 -9.18 10.66
C GLY A 83 -22.54 -9.51 10.44
N GLU A 84 -22.21 -10.04 9.28
CA GLU A 84 -20.86 -10.39 8.87
C GLU A 84 -20.03 -9.11 8.65
N ASP A 85 -18.85 -9.07 9.26
CA ASP A 85 -17.90 -8.00 9.09
C ASP A 85 -17.21 -8.12 7.73
N ILE A 86 -16.79 -7.01 7.13
CA ILE A 86 -15.98 -6.99 5.91
C ILE A 86 -14.62 -6.38 6.18
N THR A 87 -13.59 -6.92 5.52
CA THR A 87 -12.22 -6.42 5.62
C THR A 87 -11.72 -5.98 4.26
N LEU A 88 -11.36 -4.71 4.14
CA LEU A 88 -10.81 -4.11 2.92
C LEU A 88 -9.28 -4.15 3.02
N LYS A 89 -8.66 -4.88 2.10
CA LYS A 89 -7.19 -4.94 2.01
C LYS A 89 -6.68 -3.75 1.22
N MET A 90 -5.83 -2.95 1.83
CA MET A 90 -5.25 -1.74 1.25
C MET A 90 -3.72 -1.81 1.30
N PRO A 91 -3.01 -1.19 0.34
CA PRO A 91 -1.55 -1.08 0.40
C PRO A 91 -1.06 -0.41 1.69
N VAL A 92 0.10 -0.81 2.18
CA VAL A 92 0.82 -0.07 3.23
C VAL A 92 1.12 1.35 2.73
N GLY A 93 0.92 2.35 3.59
CA GLY A 93 1.06 3.76 3.23
C GLY A 93 -0.21 4.40 2.66
N THR A 94 -1.35 3.71 2.73
CA THR A 94 -2.65 4.29 2.34
C THR A 94 -3.12 5.28 3.40
N ILE A 95 -3.45 6.50 2.95
CA ILE A 95 -4.15 7.50 3.74
C ILE A 95 -5.62 7.40 3.43
N ILE A 96 -6.42 7.40 4.48
CA ILE A 96 -7.87 7.38 4.41
C ILE A 96 -8.38 8.71 4.94
N SER A 97 -8.97 9.50 4.05
CA SER A 97 -9.54 10.82 4.36
C SER A 97 -11.04 10.81 4.12
N ASP A 98 -11.75 11.67 4.81
CA ASP A 98 -13.12 11.98 4.48
C ASP A 98 -13.16 12.70 3.11
N ALA A 99 -14.02 12.22 2.21
CA ALA A 99 -14.06 12.74 0.83
C ALA A 99 -14.70 14.15 0.73
N GLU A 100 -15.50 14.55 1.73
CA GLU A 100 -16.19 15.84 1.73
C GLU A 100 -15.38 16.92 2.44
N THR A 101 -14.79 16.56 3.59
CA THR A 101 -14.04 17.52 4.43
C THR A 101 -12.56 17.57 4.09
N GLY A 102 -12.01 16.49 3.49
CA GLY A 102 -10.58 16.31 3.26
C GLY A 102 -9.79 16.00 4.53
N GLU A 103 -10.45 15.80 5.66
CA GLU A 103 -9.80 15.47 6.93
C GLU A 103 -9.20 14.06 6.87
N VAL A 104 -7.94 13.92 7.27
CA VAL A 104 -7.27 12.63 7.37
C VAL A 104 -7.80 11.89 8.59
N LEU A 105 -8.47 10.77 8.37
CA LEU A 105 -9.04 9.94 9.42
C LEU A 105 -8.04 8.88 9.90
N TYR A 106 -7.33 8.25 8.98
CA TYR A 106 -6.40 7.15 9.28
C TYR A 106 -5.23 7.13 8.30
N GLU A 107 -4.09 6.60 8.76
CA GLU A 107 -2.92 6.27 7.93
C GLU A 107 -2.52 4.81 8.23
N LEU A 108 -2.51 3.95 7.21
CA LEU A 108 -2.09 2.55 7.32
C LEU A 108 -0.57 2.46 7.09
N LEU A 109 0.22 2.60 8.14
CA LEU A 109 1.68 2.66 8.04
C LEU A 109 2.36 1.33 8.31
N THR A 110 1.76 0.50 9.18
CA THR A 110 2.35 -0.76 9.62
C THR A 110 1.72 -1.92 8.89
N PRO A 111 2.52 -2.82 8.26
CA PRO A 111 2.00 -4.03 7.64
C PRO A 111 1.18 -4.88 8.61
N GLY A 112 0.02 -5.36 8.16
CA GLY A 112 -0.89 -6.14 8.99
C GLY A 112 -1.72 -5.33 9.98
N GLU A 113 -1.53 -4.00 10.04
CA GLU A 113 -2.36 -3.13 10.87
C GLU A 113 -3.82 -3.20 10.44
N VAL A 114 -4.71 -3.40 11.42
CA VAL A 114 -6.16 -3.48 11.20
C VAL A 114 -6.84 -2.33 11.92
N ILE A 115 -7.61 -1.54 11.20
CA ILE A 115 -8.38 -0.42 11.75
C ILE A 115 -9.86 -0.57 11.43
N THR A 116 -10.72 -0.10 12.33
CA THR A 116 -12.16 -0.03 12.10
C THR A 116 -12.50 1.30 11.43
N ILE A 117 -12.87 1.27 10.16
CA ILE A 117 -13.20 2.49 9.39
C ILE A 117 -14.69 2.86 9.47
N ALA A 118 -15.57 1.88 9.71
CA ALA A 118 -16.97 2.14 10.02
C ALA A 118 -17.54 1.09 10.97
N LYS A 119 -18.25 1.55 12.01
CA LYS A 119 -18.85 0.69 13.03
C LYS A 119 -20.27 0.29 12.66
N GLY A 120 -20.58 -1.02 12.79
CA GLY A 120 -21.93 -1.54 12.66
C GLY A 120 -22.83 -1.02 13.78
N GLY A 121 -24.11 -0.85 13.45
CA GLY A 121 -25.12 -0.43 14.41
C GLY A 121 -25.41 -1.52 15.44
N ASP A 122 -25.72 -1.11 16.67
CA ASP A 122 -26.10 -2.04 17.73
C ASP A 122 -27.46 -2.65 17.48
N GLY A 123 -27.67 -3.89 17.95
CA GLY A 123 -28.96 -4.56 17.90
C GLY A 123 -29.99 -3.93 18.81
N GLY A 124 -31.24 -3.90 18.36
CA GLY A 124 -32.36 -3.41 19.15
C GLY A 124 -32.73 -4.38 20.27
N PHE A 125 -33.25 -3.84 21.36
CA PHE A 125 -33.65 -4.63 22.52
C PHE A 125 -35.01 -5.29 22.33
N GLY A 126 -35.10 -6.56 22.71
CA GLY A 126 -36.33 -7.33 22.80
C GLY A 126 -37.17 -6.97 24.05
N ASN A 127 -38.42 -7.39 24.05
CA ASN A 127 -39.32 -7.02 25.16
C ASN A 127 -38.92 -7.67 26.50
N LEU A 128 -38.12 -8.70 26.51
CA LEU A 128 -37.61 -9.31 27.74
C LEU A 128 -36.81 -8.32 28.59
N ARG A 129 -36.00 -7.45 27.95
CA ARG A 129 -35.18 -6.45 28.63
C ARG A 129 -35.98 -5.35 29.35
N PHE A 130 -37.20 -5.13 28.94
CA PHE A 130 -38.10 -4.12 29.54
C PHE A 130 -38.95 -4.68 30.68
N LYS A 131 -38.76 -5.95 31.05
CA LYS A 131 -39.45 -6.57 32.17
C LYS A 131 -39.00 -5.91 33.49
N SER A 132 -39.96 -5.45 34.29
CA SER A 132 -39.72 -4.86 35.60
C SER A 132 -40.76 -5.34 36.61
N ALA A 133 -40.60 -4.98 37.89
CA ALA A 133 -41.57 -5.30 38.93
C ALA A 133 -42.93 -4.67 38.65
N ILE A 134 -42.96 -3.50 38.04
CA ILE A 134 -44.17 -2.75 37.69
C ILE A 134 -44.76 -3.21 36.34
N ASN A 135 -43.88 -3.42 35.32
CA ASN A 135 -44.29 -3.88 34.00
C ASN A 135 -43.80 -5.33 33.76
N ARG A 136 -44.67 -6.28 34.10
CA ARG A 136 -44.34 -7.72 33.98
C ARG A 136 -44.55 -8.28 32.57
N ALA A 137 -45.25 -7.57 31.68
CA ALA A 137 -45.59 -8.00 30.32
C ALA A 137 -45.34 -6.85 29.31
N PRO A 138 -44.12 -6.34 29.17
CA PRO A 138 -43.85 -5.21 28.28
C PRO A 138 -44.07 -5.61 26.81
N ARG A 139 -44.73 -4.70 26.07
CA ARG A 139 -44.97 -4.85 24.61
C ARG A 139 -44.09 -3.92 23.78
N GLN A 140 -43.04 -3.36 24.38
CA GLN A 140 -42.12 -2.48 23.71
C GLN A 140 -40.85 -3.21 23.27
N LYS A 141 -40.29 -2.77 22.17
CA LYS A 141 -39.00 -3.16 21.66
C LYS A 141 -38.31 -1.93 21.09
N THR A 142 -37.01 -1.99 20.88
CA THR A 142 -36.30 -0.95 20.11
C THR A 142 -35.95 -1.46 18.71
N PRO A 143 -35.95 -0.55 17.72
CA PRO A 143 -35.27 -0.86 16.43
C PRO A 143 -33.77 -1.03 16.66
N GLY A 144 -33.11 -1.70 15.75
CA GLY A 144 -31.64 -1.66 15.69
C GLY A 144 -31.17 -0.28 15.30
N TRP A 145 -29.97 0.07 15.74
CA TRP A 145 -29.33 1.33 15.40
C TRP A 145 -28.72 1.27 13.98
N PRO A 146 -28.68 2.40 13.27
CA PRO A 146 -28.03 2.43 11.95
C PRO A 146 -26.51 2.23 12.08
N GLY A 147 -25.91 1.56 11.11
CA GLY A 147 -24.47 1.49 10.94
C GLY A 147 -23.90 2.81 10.40
N GLU A 148 -22.61 3.04 10.63
CA GLU A 148 -21.93 4.22 10.09
C GLU A 148 -21.82 4.13 8.56
N ARG A 149 -21.96 5.27 7.89
CA ARG A 149 -21.79 5.43 6.45
C ARG A 149 -20.82 6.57 6.19
N LYS A 150 -19.83 6.35 5.33
CA LYS A 150 -18.79 7.35 5.04
C LYS A 150 -18.43 7.31 3.59
N ASN A 151 -18.16 8.46 3.02
CA ASN A 151 -17.53 8.61 1.71
C ASN A 151 -16.06 8.90 1.94
N LEU A 152 -15.20 8.00 1.51
CA LEU A 152 -13.78 8.06 1.80
C LEU A 152 -12.97 8.28 0.53
N LYS A 153 -11.95 9.11 0.67
CA LYS A 153 -10.87 9.27 -0.29
C LYS A 153 -9.68 8.48 0.19
N LEU A 154 -9.19 7.59 -0.64
CA LEU A 154 -7.98 6.81 -0.42
C LEU A 154 -6.85 7.42 -1.24
N GLU A 155 -5.72 7.69 -0.61
CA GLU A 155 -4.51 8.18 -1.25
C GLU A 155 -3.34 7.29 -0.85
N LEU A 156 -2.55 6.86 -1.83
CA LEU A 156 -1.37 6.04 -1.59
C LEU A 156 -0.12 6.92 -1.52
N LYS A 157 0.48 7.04 -0.34
CA LYS A 157 1.73 7.78 -0.10
C LYS A 157 2.99 7.02 -0.52
N VAL A 158 2.89 5.76 -0.89
CA VAL A 158 4.06 4.96 -1.26
C VAL A 158 4.47 5.29 -2.68
N LEU A 159 5.70 5.73 -2.83
CA LEU A 159 6.19 6.23 -4.09
C LEU A 159 6.84 5.16 -4.95
N ALA A 160 7.75 4.39 -4.42
CA ALA A 160 8.40 3.30 -5.14
C ALA A 160 9.21 2.41 -4.19
N ASP A 161 9.29 1.13 -4.50
CA ASP A 161 10.21 0.20 -3.86
C ASP A 161 11.63 0.40 -4.39
N VAL A 162 11.75 0.79 -5.66
CA VAL A 162 13.01 0.90 -6.41
C VAL A 162 13.12 2.26 -7.07
N GLY A 163 14.20 2.97 -6.80
CA GLY A 163 14.53 4.24 -7.46
C GLY A 163 15.56 4.04 -8.57
N LEU A 164 15.37 4.70 -9.72
CA LEU A 164 16.33 4.69 -10.81
C LEU A 164 17.24 5.91 -10.76
N LEU A 165 18.54 5.68 -10.80
CA LEU A 165 19.59 6.67 -10.95
C LEU A 165 20.26 6.50 -12.30
N GLY A 166 20.70 7.58 -12.93
CA GLY A 166 21.44 7.50 -14.17
C GLY A 166 21.37 8.80 -14.95
N MET A 167 22.33 9.00 -15.84
CA MET A 167 22.39 10.17 -16.73
C MET A 167 21.12 10.29 -17.60
N PRO A 168 20.81 11.50 -18.13
CA PRO A 168 19.84 11.63 -19.20
C PRO A 168 20.18 10.65 -20.34
N ASN A 169 19.18 10.06 -20.93
CA ASN A 169 19.30 9.08 -22.02
C ASN A 169 20.05 7.76 -21.67
N ALA A 170 20.38 7.48 -20.40
CA ALA A 170 20.91 6.18 -19.97
C ALA A 170 19.91 5.02 -20.15
N GLY A 171 18.66 5.34 -20.50
CA GLY A 171 17.63 4.34 -20.76
C GLY A 171 16.70 4.06 -19.57
N LYS A 172 16.65 4.94 -18.56
CA LYS A 172 15.77 4.78 -17.38
C LYS A 172 14.29 4.62 -17.76
N SER A 173 13.75 5.55 -18.53
CA SER A 173 12.35 5.51 -18.96
C SER A 173 12.08 4.33 -19.91
N THR A 174 13.06 3.96 -20.73
CA THR A 174 12.97 2.76 -21.59
C THR A 174 12.91 1.50 -20.72
N PHE A 175 13.73 1.42 -19.68
CA PHE A 175 13.70 0.30 -18.72
C PHE A 175 12.35 0.20 -18.04
N ILE A 176 11.81 1.30 -17.48
CA ILE A 176 10.48 1.28 -16.87
C ILE A 176 9.42 0.77 -17.87
N THR A 177 9.46 1.24 -19.10
CA THR A 177 8.52 0.82 -20.15
C THR A 177 8.69 -0.66 -20.51
N ALA A 178 9.93 -1.16 -20.55
CA ALA A 178 10.25 -2.53 -20.90
C ALA A 178 9.76 -3.54 -19.84
N VAL A 179 9.86 -3.17 -18.55
CA VAL A 179 9.57 -4.06 -17.42
C VAL A 179 8.18 -3.85 -16.81
N SER A 180 7.53 -2.73 -17.12
CA SER A 180 6.19 -2.44 -16.59
C SER A 180 5.11 -3.17 -17.37
N ASN A 181 4.18 -3.80 -16.66
CA ASN A 181 3.03 -4.49 -17.24
C ASN A 181 1.92 -3.53 -17.72
N ALA A 182 2.05 -2.25 -17.40
CA ALA A 182 1.15 -1.18 -17.83
C ALA A 182 1.98 -0.02 -18.37
N ARG A 183 1.38 0.85 -19.19
CA ARG A 183 2.06 2.10 -19.58
C ARG A 183 2.46 2.86 -18.33
N PRO A 184 3.75 3.24 -18.22
CA PRO A 184 4.21 4.06 -17.11
C PRO A 184 3.34 5.31 -16.98
N LYS A 185 3.02 5.69 -15.74
CA LYS A 185 2.23 6.90 -15.47
C LYS A 185 3.20 8.00 -15.06
N ILE A 186 3.03 9.15 -15.68
CA ILE A 186 3.58 10.40 -15.14
C ILE A 186 2.73 10.73 -13.93
N ALA A 187 3.33 10.78 -12.76
CA ALA A 187 2.62 11.11 -11.53
C ALA A 187 2.67 12.63 -11.31
N ASP A 188 1.48 13.24 -11.22
CA ASP A 188 1.32 14.65 -10.88
C ASP A 188 1.28 14.78 -9.35
N TYR A 189 2.45 14.99 -8.74
CA TYR A 189 2.50 15.33 -7.33
C TYR A 189 2.49 16.84 -7.17
N PRO A 190 1.54 17.42 -6.41
CA PRO A 190 1.39 18.86 -6.27
C PRO A 190 2.61 19.58 -5.67
N PHE A 191 3.58 18.79 -5.17
CA PHE A 191 4.82 19.31 -4.57
C PHE A 191 6.07 19.05 -5.42
N THR A 192 5.94 18.56 -6.66
CA THR A 192 7.06 18.32 -7.58
C THR A 192 6.97 19.22 -8.78
N THR A 193 8.07 19.88 -9.12
CA THR A 193 8.23 20.62 -10.39
C THR A 193 8.57 19.66 -11.55
N LEU A 194 9.01 18.45 -11.23
CA LEU A 194 9.36 17.38 -12.17
C LEU A 194 8.47 16.17 -11.89
N HIS A 195 7.80 15.66 -12.92
CA HIS A 195 6.87 14.55 -12.81
C HIS A 195 7.61 13.22 -12.94
N PRO A 196 7.73 12.41 -11.87
CA PRO A 196 8.39 11.12 -11.94
C PRO A 196 7.57 10.12 -12.78
N ASN A 197 8.27 9.31 -13.56
CA ASN A 197 7.66 8.18 -14.25
C ASN A 197 7.62 6.99 -13.29
N LEU A 198 6.41 6.51 -13.00
CA LEU A 198 6.18 5.33 -12.17
C LEU A 198 5.80 4.13 -13.05
N GLY A 199 6.40 2.99 -12.77
CA GLY A 199 6.06 1.71 -13.41
C GLY A 199 5.79 0.63 -12.36
N VAL A 200 4.69 -0.11 -12.51
CA VAL A 200 4.42 -1.31 -11.72
C VAL A 200 4.97 -2.51 -12.47
N VAL A 201 5.92 -3.19 -11.84
CA VAL A 201 6.55 -4.41 -12.35
C VAL A 201 5.89 -5.60 -11.68
N ARG A 202 5.28 -6.49 -12.46
CA ARG A 202 4.65 -7.71 -11.97
C ARG A 202 5.56 -8.90 -12.24
N VAL A 203 5.87 -9.65 -11.19
CA VAL A 203 6.71 -10.86 -11.26
C VAL A 203 5.85 -12.13 -11.25
N GLY A 204 4.66 -12.06 -10.65
CA GLY A 204 3.70 -13.15 -10.55
C GLY A 204 2.27 -12.65 -10.29
N PRO A 205 1.28 -13.53 -10.10
CA PRO A 205 -0.12 -13.15 -9.92
C PRO A 205 -0.37 -12.14 -8.81
N GLU A 206 0.29 -12.32 -7.67
CA GLU A 206 0.20 -11.43 -6.48
C GLU A 206 1.55 -10.81 -6.12
N GLN A 207 2.50 -10.79 -7.07
CA GLN A 207 3.87 -10.39 -6.83
C GLN A 207 4.21 -9.21 -7.73
N SER A 208 4.34 -8.03 -7.13
CA SER A 208 4.69 -6.81 -7.86
C SER A 208 5.52 -5.87 -6.99
N PHE A 209 6.23 -4.96 -7.64
CA PHE A 209 6.92 -3.84 -6.99
C PHE A 209 6.83 -2.61 -7.88
N VAL A 210 7.06 -1.43 -7.29
CA VAL A 210 6.98 -0.15 -8.00
C VAL A 210 8.39 0.39 -8.23
N VAL A 211 8.63 0.81 -9.47
CA VAL A 211 9.88 1.47 -9.90
C VAL A 211 9.58 2.93 -10.22
N ALA A 212 10.41 3.85 -9.72
CA ALA A 212 10.32 5.27 -10.02
C ALA A 212 11.58 5.77 -10.72
N ASP A 213 11.41 6.51 -11.81
CA ASP A 213 12.48 7.34 -12.37
C ASP A 213 12.66 8.58 -11.50
N ILE A 214 13.89 8.87 -11.10
CA ILE A 214 14.26 10.03 -10.30
C ILE A 214 14.76 11.13 -11.26
N PRO A 215 13.89 11.98 -11.80
CA PRO A 215 14.32 13.05 -12.67
C PRO A 215 15.05 14.15 -11.87
N GLY A 216 16.04 14.80 -12.47
CA GLY A 216 16.61 16.03 -11.94
C GLY A 216 17.74 15.90 -10.92
N LEU A 217 18.31 14.68 -10.70
CA LEU A 217 19.55 14.54 -9.91
C LEU A 217 20.79 15.15 -10.60
N ILE A 218 20.72 15.52 -11.88
CA ILE A 218 21.89 15.84 -12.70
C ILE A 218 21.91 17.26 -13.24
N GLU A 219 20.80 17.99 -13.26
CA GLU A 219 20.77 19.34 -13.80
C GLU A 219 20.37 20.36 -12.72
N GLY A 220 21.36 20.95 -12.04
CA GLY A 220 21.17 22.13 -11.21
C GLY A 220 20.57 21.90 -9.82
N ALA A 221 20.54 20.68 -9.30
CA ALA A 221 20.02 20.39 -7.97
C ALA A 221 20.80 21.12 -6.84
N SER A 222 22.05 21.47 -7.08
CA SER A 222 22.91 22.25 -6.16
C SER A 222 22.62 23.76 -6.18
N GLU A 223 21.92 24.28 -7.19
CA GLU A 223 21.66 25.72 -7.36
C GLU A 223 20.26 26.19 -6.95
N GLY A 224 19.53 25.39 -6.18
CA GLY A 224 18.29 25.86 -5.53
C GLY A 224 17.02 25.87 -6.38
N ALA A 225 17.05 25.38 -7.60
CA ALA A 225 15.88 25.26 -8.46
C ALA A 225 15.25 23.86 -8.36
N GLY A 226 14.62 23.54 -7.24
CA GLY A 226 13.31 22.99 -7.23
C GLY A 226 13.03 21.51 -7.28
N LEU A 227 13.86 20.57 -6.84
CA LEU A 227 13.30 19.31 -6.33
C LEU A 227 12.91 19.56 -4.87
N GLY A 228 11.61 19.72 -4.63
CA GLY A 228 11.15 20.03 -3.31
C GLY A 228 11.64 19.00 -2.29
N HIS A 229 12.10 19.46 -1.12
CA HIS A 229 12.49 18.63 0.03
C HIS A 229 11.46 17.53 0.38
N GLN A 230 10.23 17.67 -0.09
CA GLN A 230 9.17 16.71 0.09
C GLN A 230 9.32 15.50 -0.84
N PHE A 231 9.68 15.69 -2.12
CA PHE A 231 9.91 14.58 -3.06
C PHE A 231 11.07 13.69 -2.63
N LEU A 232 12.09 14.28 -2.06
CA LEU A 232 13.25 13.55 -1.55
C LEU A 232 12.94 12.69 -0.32
N ARG A 233 12.10 13.20 0.59
CA ARG A 233 11.60 12.39 1.70
C ARG A 233 10.87 11.14 1.21
N HIS A 234 10.28 11.23 0.05
CA HIS A 234 9.61 10.09 -0.55
C HIS A 234 10.60 9.11 -1.18
N LEU A 235 11.69 9.59 -1.79
CA LEU A 235 12.78 8.73 -2.27
C LEU A 235 13.56 8.05 -1.14
N GLN A 236 13.62 8.67 0.03
CA GLN A 236 14.14 8.02 1.24
C GLN A 236 13.37 6.74 1.62
N ARG A 237 12.16 6.56 1.13
CA ARG A 237 11.35 5.34 1.34
C ARG A 237 11.62 4.23 0.32
N THR A 238 12.37 4.50 -0.77
CA THR A 238 12.79 3.42 -1.67
C THR A 238 13.73 2.46 -0.94
N ARG A 239 13.60 1.17 -1.20
CA ARG A 239 14.42 0.13 -0.56
C ARG A 239 15.71 -0.14 -1.32
N LEU A 240 15.70 0.09 -2.62
CA LEU A 240 16.80 -0.19 -3.52
C LEU A 240 16.97 0.93 -4.55
N LEU A 241 18.20 1.25 -4.88
CA LEU A 241 18.54 2.13 -5.98
C LEU A 241 19.19 1.35 -7.12
N LEU A 242 18.72 1.52 -8.34
CA LEU A 242 19.34 0.98 -9.54
C LEU A 242 20.13 2.10 -10.24
N HIS A 243 21.42 1.97 -10.29
CA HIS A 243 22.28 2.89 -11.02
C HIS A 243 22.43 2.40 -12.47
N ILE A 244 21.65 3.00 -13.37
CA ILE A 244 21.63 2.66 -14.80
C ILE A 244 22.72 3.45 -15.52
N VAL A 245 23.62 2.73 -16.19
CA VAL A 245 24.75 3.28 -16.92
C VAL A 245 24.61 2.95 -18.41
N ASP A 246 24.82 3.95 -19.24
CA ASP A 246 24.90 3.80 -20.69
C ASP A 246 26.29 3.25 -21.09
N MET A 247 26.34 2.03 -21.61
CA MET A 247 27.61 1.37 -22.04
C MET A 247 28.00 1.68 -23.48
N ALA A 248 27.09 2.33 -24.23
CA ALA A 248 27.31 2.73 -25.61
C ALA A 248 26.84 4.19 -25.83
N PRO A 249 27.46 5.19 -25.17
CA PRO A 249 27.12 6.58 -25.40
C PRO A 249 27.36 6.95 -26.87
N PHE A 250 26.50 7.83 -27.39
CA PHE A 250 26.56 8.25 -28.80
C PHE A 250 27.85 9.01 -29.14
N ASP A 251 28.41 9.71 -28.16
CA ASP A 251 29.67 10.45 -28.28
C ASP A 251 30.79 9.65 -27.62
N ASP A 252 31.75 9.20 -28.40
CA ASP A 252 32.93 8.42 -27.94
C ASP A 252 33.82 9.21 -26.95
N ALA A 253 33.69 10.53 -26.87
CA ALA A 253 34.40 11.36 -25.89
C ALA A 253 33.83 11.21 -24.48
N ILE A 254 32.64 10.62 -24.34
CA ILE A 254 31.98 10.45 -23.06
C ILE A 254 32.46 9.17 -22.38
N ASP A 255 33.11 9.32 -21.22
CA ASP A 255 33.49 8.18 -20.39
C ASP A 255 32.36 7.76 -19.44
N PRO A 256 31.76 6.55 -19.64
CA PRO A 256 30.66 6.07 -18.78
C PRO A 256 31.05 6.00 -17.29
N VAL A 257 32.33 5.72 -17.00
CA VAL A 257 32.84 5.65 -15.62
C VAL A 257 32.86 7.03 -14.96
N ALA A 258 33.26 8.06 -15.71
CA ALA A 258 33.27 9.43 -15.22
C ALA A 258 31.85 9.91 -14.92
N GLN A 259 30.91 9.62 -15.82
CA GLN A 259 29.48 9.94 -15.62
C GLN A 259 28.91 9.23 -14.39
N ALA A 260 29.15 7.94 -14.23
CA ALA A 260 28.68 7.17 -13.08
C ALA A 260 29.23 7.73 -11.75
N LYS A 261 30.51 8.13 -11.72
CA LYS A 261 31.11 8.77 -10.54
C LYS A 261 30.50 10.13 -10.24
N ALA A 262 30.18 10.94 -11.25
CA ALA A 262 29.53 12.23 -11.10
C ALA A 262 28.18 12.08 -10.40
N ILE A 263 27.32 11.14 -10.86
CA ILE A 263 26.02 10.86 -10.23
C ILE A 263 26.17 10.47 -8.77
N VAL A 264 27.12 9.59 -8.45
CA VAL A 264 27.36 9.17 -7.06
C VAL A 264 27.83 10.33 -6.21
N GLY A 265 28.67 11.22 -6.79
CA GLY A 265 29.12 12.44 -6.13
C GLY A 265 28.01 13.43 -5.84
N GLU A 266 27.08 13.61 -6.78
CA GLU A 266 25.89 14.46 -6.60
C GLU A 266 24.95 13.87 -5.57
N LEU A 267 24.65 12.56 -5.63
CA LEU A 267 23.83 11.87 -4.66
C LEU A 267 24.34 12.07 -3.23
N LYS A 268 25.65 11.98 -3.03
CA LYS A 268 26.30 12.20 -1.73
C LYS A 268 26.16 13.63 -1.23
N LYS A 269 26.29 14.61 -2.13
CA LYS A 269 26.13 16.05 -1.78
C LYS A 269 24.69 16.38 -1.44
N TYR A 270 23.78 15.67 -2.05
CA TYR A 270 22.36 15.96 -2.00
C TYR A 270 21.69 15.36 -0.75
N ASP A 271 21.89 14.06 -0.48
CA ASP A 271 21.30 13.35 0.65
C ASP A 271 22.17 12.15 1.06
N THR A 272 22.68 12.21 2.28
CA THR A 272 23.53 11.17 2.84
C THR A 272 22.77 9.87 3.07
N GLN A 273 21.50 9.94 3.51
CA GLN A 273 20.68 8.76 3.76
C GLN A 273 20.37 8.01 2.45
N LEU A 274 20.08 8.76 1.39
CA LEU A 274 19.86 8.18 0.07
C LEU A 274 21.16 7.60 -0.53
N TYR A 275 22.30 8.22 -0.24
CA TYR A 275 23.61 7.71 -0.65
C TYR A 275 23.98 6.38 0.02
N GLU A 276 23.60 6.18 1.27
CA GLU A 276 23.88 4.96 2.06
C GLU A 276 22.98 3.77 1.70
N LYS A 277 21.89 4.00 0.95
CA LYS A 277 20.98 2.93 0.55
C LYS A 277 21.64 1.85 -0.30
N PRO A 278 21.12 0.62 -0.23
CA PRO A 278 21.51 -0.45 -1.13
C PRO A 278 21.43 0.02 -2.58
N ARG A 279 22.50 -0.19 -3.33
CA ARG A 279 22.57 0.23 -4.72
C ARG A 279 23.11 -0.89 -5.59
N TRP A 280 22.46 -1.13 -6.73
CA TRP A 280 22.89 -2.11 -7.72
C TRP A 280 23.29 -1.40 -9.01
N LEU A 281 24.32 -1.91 -9.65
CA LEU A 281 24.82 -1.40 -10.91
C LEU A 281 24.11 -2.11 -12.07
N VAL A 282 23.55 -1.35 -12.99
CA VAL A 282 22.84 -1.86 -14.16
C VAL A 282 23.51 -1.27 -15.41
N LEU A 283 24.23 -2.11 -16.14
CA LEU A 283 24.93 -1.75 -17.37
C LEU A 283 23.95 -1.96 -18.54
N ASN A 284 23.48 -0.86 -19.10
CA ASN A 284 22.44 -0.85 -20.12
C ASN A 284 23.01 -0.56 -21.53
N LYS A 285 22.20 -0.83 -22.55
CA LYS A 285 22.50 -0.68 -23.99
C LYS A 285 23.59 -1.63 -24.50
N LEU A 286 23.71 -2.80 -23.91
CA LEU A 286 24.67 -3.80 -24.36
C LEU A 286 24.35 -4.36 -25.75
N ASP A 287 23.13 -4.21 -26.23
CA ASP A 287 22.76 -4.50 -27.62
C ASP A 287 23.52 -3.67 -28.64
N MET A 288 23.99 -2.48 -28.27
CA MET A 288 24.83 -1.60 -29.11
C MET A 288 26.31 -1.88 -29.02
N VAL A 289 26.75 -2.76 -28.08
CA VAL A 289 28.15 -3.18 -27.93
C VAL A 289 28.35 -4.50 -28.62
N PRO A 290 29.40 -4.66 -29.50
CA PRO A 290 29.76 -5.93 -30.11
C PRO A 290 29.92 -7.03 -29.08
N VAL A 291 29.39 -8.23 -29.35
CA VAL A 291 29.35 -9.34 -28.38
C VAL A 291 30.76 -9.69 -27.87
N GLU A 292 31.74 -9.63 -28.73
CA GLU A 292 33.16 -9.96 -28.42
C GLU A 292 33.78 -8.95 -27.44
N GLU A 293 33.28 -7.72 -27.41
CA GLU A 293 33.80 -6.64 -26.56
C GLU A 293 33.03 -6.48 -25.23
N ARG A 294 31.81 -7.03 -25.12
CA ARG A 294 30.92 -6.81 -23.96
C ARG A 294 31.63 -7.18 -22.66
N GLU A 295 32.15 -8.36 -22.56
CA GLU A 295 32.81 -8.86 -21.34
C GLU A 295 34.00 -7.99 -20.93
N ALA A 296 34.82 -7.58 -21.91
CA ALA A 296 35.99 -6.74 -21.67
C ALA A 296 35.57 -5.35 -21.18
N ARG A 297 34.56 -4.73 -21.82
CA ARG A 297 34.05 -3.41 -21.43
C ARG A 297 33.41 -3.43 -20.06
N VAL A 298 32.64 -4.46 -19.74
CA VAL A 298 32.03 -4.65 -18.42
C VAL A 298 33.10 -4.78 -17.34
N LYS A 299 34.09 -5.62 -17.54
CA LYS A 299 35.20 -5.82 -16.60
C LYS A 299 36.02 -4.53 -16.40
N ASP A 300 36.32 -3.80 -17.48
CA ASP A 300 37.01 -2.51 -17.40
C ASP A 300 36.22 -1.50 -16.60
N PHE A 301 34.90 -1.36 -16.89
CA PHE A 301 34.01 -0.46 -16.17
C PHE A 301 33.98 -0.77 -14.66
N VAL A 302 33.69 -2.01 -14.29
CA VAL A 302 33.60 -2.45 -12.88
C VAL A 302 34.93 -2.21 -12.16
N LYS A 303 36.07 -2.47 -12.78
CA LYS A 303 37.40 -2.22 -12.21
C LYS A 303 37.69 -0.72 -12.02
N ARG A 304 37.41 0.11 -13.01
CA ARG A 304 37.65 1.57 -12.98
C ARG A 304 36.68 2.29 -12.03
N PHE A 305 35.44 1.79 -11.94
CA PHE A 305 34.44 2.30 -11.03
C PHE A 305 34.66 1.81 -9.58
N LYS A 306 35.50 0.77 -9.40
CA LYS A 306 35.80 0.11 -8.11
C LYS A 306 34.54 -0.44 -7.44
N TRP A 307 33.61 -0.98 -8.24
CA TRP A 307 32.34 -1.50 -7.75
C TRP A 307 32.51 -2.87 -7.09
N LYS A 308 31.83 -3.09 -5.94
CA LYS A 308 31.85 -4.34 -5.17
C LYS A 308 30.46 -4.98 -4.99
N GLY A 309 29.41 -4.28 -5.37
CA GLY A 309 28.04 -4.74 -5.25
C GLY A 309 27.57 -5.56 -6.46
N PRO A 310 26.29 -5.93 -6.48
CA PRO A 310 25.67 -6.62 -7.61
C PRO A 310 25.78 -5.82 -8.91
N VAL A 311 26.02 -6.53 -10.02
CA VAL A 311 26.11 -5.98 -11.38
C VAL A 311 25.16 -6.76 -12.27
N PHE A 312 24.36 -6.03 -13.06
CA PHE A 312 23.44 -6.60 -14.03
C PHE A 312 23.71 -6.02 -15.40
N GLU A 313 23.76 -6.89 -16.38
CA GLU A 313 23.98 -6.58 -17.78
C GLU A 313 22.67 -6.67 -18.52
N ILE A 314 22.20 -5.57 -19.11
CA ILE A 314 20.89 -5.54 -19.77
C ILE A 314 20.92 -4.78 -21.10
N SER A 315 19.89 -5.04 -21.89
CA SER A 315 19.36 -4.11 -22.88
C SER A 315 17.90 -3.82 -22.57
N ALA A 316 17.62 -2.60 -22.15
CA ALA A 316 16.24 -2.19 -21.93
C ALA A 316 15.41 -2.17 -23.23
N LEU A 317 16.06 -1.99 -24.39
CA LEU A 317 15.40 -1.97 -25.69
C LEU A 317 14.99 -3.38 -26.14
N THR A 318 15.89 -4.35 -26.08
CA THR A 318 15.65 -5.74 -26.50
C THR A 318 15.07 -6.60 -25.38
N ARG A 319 15.07 -6.10 -24.13
CA ARG A 319 14.70 -6.78 -22.88
C ARG A 319 15.67 -7.90 -22.44
N GLU A 320 16.82 -8.02 -23.11
CA GLU A 320 17.86 -8.97 -22.71
C GLU A 320 18.32 -8.66 -21.28
N GLY A 321 18.42 -9.68 -20.40
CA GLY A 321 18.85 -9.53 -19.01
C GLY A 321 17.81 -8.90 -18.05
N CYS A 322 16.75 -8.29 -18.56
CA CYS A 322 15.74 -7.59 -17.72
C CYS A 322 14.99 -8.53 -16.79
N GLU A 323 14.65 -9.74 -17.24
CA GLU A 323 13.90 -10.72 -16.43
C GLU A 323 14.69 -11.17 -15.20
N ALA A 324 15.98 -11.49 -15.39
CA ALA A 324 16.86 -11.86 -14.29
C ALA A 324 17.00 -10.73 -13.25
N LEU A 325 17.13 -9.48 -13.73
CA LEU A 325 17.16 -8.30 -12.88
C LEU A 325 15.86 -8.14 -12.08
N ILE A 326 14.69 -8.25 -12.72
CA ILE A 326 13.38 -8.12 -12.08
C ILE A 326 13.22 -9.15 -10.95
N HIS A 327 13.55 -10.41 -11.19
CA HIS A 327 13.46 -11.45 -10.17
C HIS A 327 14.46 -11.24 -9.02
N ALA A 328 15.64 -10.72 -9.30
CA ALA A 328 16.60 -10.38 -8.25
C ALA A 328 16.08 -9.21 -7.38
N ILE A 329 15.58 -8.16 -8.01
CA ILE A 329 14.96 -7.00 -7.32
C ILE A 329 13.83 -7.47 -6.41
N TYR A 330 12.91 -8.26 -6.93
CA TYR A 330 11.77 -8.73 -6.16
C TYR A 330 12.19 -9.51 -4.91
N ARG A 331 13.16 -10.41 -5.04
CA ARG A 331 13.72 -11.15 -3.89
C ARG A 331 14.34 -10.24 -2.85
N HIS A 332 15.08 -9.21 -3.29
CA HIS A 332 15.69 -8.23 -2.38
C HIS A 332 14.63 -7.39 -1.65
N VAL A 333 13.67 -6.84 -2.38
CA VAL A 333 12.57 -6.05 -1.81
C VAL A 333 11.77 -6.86 -0.78
N GLN A 334 11.48 -8.14 -1.09
CA GLN A 334 10.82 -9.03 -0.13
C GLN A 334 11.66 -9.33 1.11
N SER A 335 12.99 -9.51 0.97
CA SER A 335 13.86 -9.76 2.12
C SER A 335 13.90 -8.56 3.05
N GLU A 336 14.00 -7.35 2.52
CA GLU A 336 13.95 -6.10 3.29
C GLU A 336 12.58 -5.93 3.99
N GLN A 337 11.48 -6.21 3.30
CA GLN A 337 10.14 -6.18 3.90
C GLN A 337 9.98 -7.16 5.08
N ARG A 338 10.58 -8.35 4.99
CA ARG A 338 10.56 -9.33 6.09
C ARG A 338 11.36 -8.87 7.29
N VAL A 339 12.49 -8.21 7.07
CA VAL A 339 13.32 -7.65 8.16
C VAL A 339 12.59 -6.49 8.84
N GLU A 340 11.96 -5.60 8.08
CA GLU A 340 11.16 -4.50 8.62
C GLU A 340 9.95 -4.99 9.44
N ASN A 341 9.35 -6.12 9.02
CA ASN A 341 8.16 -6.72 9.64
C ASN A 341 8.47 -7.79 10.69
N ALA A 342 9.73 -8.09 10.97
CA ALA A 342 10.09 -9.02 12.02
C ALA A 342 9.54 -8.48 13.36
N PRO A 343 8.80 -9.29 14.14
CA PRO A 343 8.32 -8.86 15.44
C PRO A 343 9.53 -8.43 16.28
N VAL A 344 9.48 -7.23 16.81
CA VAL A 344 10.47 -6.78 17.79
C VAL A 344 10.40 -7.78 18.94
N GLU A 345 11.45 -8.58 19.14
CA GLU A 345 11.56 -9.42 20.33
C GLU A 345 11.55 -8.47 21.52
N VAL A 346 10.38 -8.34 22.14
CA VAL A 346 10.24 -7.62 23.41
C VAL A 346 11.00 -8.45 24.44
N ASP A 347 12.10 -7.91 24.96
CA ASP A 347 12.88 -8.53 26.02
C ASP A 347 11.89 -8.96 27.15
N PRO A 348 11.84 -10.24 27.52
CA PRO A 348 10.88 -10.74 28.50
C PRO A 348 10.92 -10.00 29.84
N ARG A 349 12.00 -9.25 30.10
CA ARG A 349 12.18 -8.43 31.31
C ARG A 349 11.31 -7.17 31.33
N PHE A 350 10.78 -6.74 30.16
CA PHE A 350 9.91 -5.55 30.01
C PHE A 350 8.46 -5.90 29.64
N ALA A 351 8.11 -7.18 29.58
CA ALA A 351 6.77 -7.64 29.22
C ALA A 351 5.72 -7.48 30.34
N GLY A 352 6.08 -6.90 31.48
CA GLY A 352 5.27 -6.84 32.71
C GLY A 352 4.42 -5.57 32.93
N ASP A 353 4.56 -4.52 32.12
CA ASP A 353 3.96 -3.19 32.40
C ASP A 353 3.01 -2.67 31.32
N LEU A 354 2.20 -3.53 30.71
CA LEU A 354 1.07 -3.06 29.91
C LEU A 354 -0.20 -3.10 30.77
N PRO A 355 -0.85 -1.97 31.07
CA PRO A 355 -2.14 -1.95 31.76
C PRO A 355 -3.21 -2.60 30.87
N LEU A 356 -4.01 -3.46 31.49
CA LEU A 356 -5.20 -4.15 30.97
C LEU A 356 -6.27 -3.19 30.50
#